data_e2b3dd70d63fb4770661ffe8371763c9
#
_entry.id   e2b3dd70d63fb4770661ffe8371763c9
#
_cell.length_a   1.000
_cell.length_b   1.000
_cell.length_c   1.000
_cell.angle_alpha   90.00
_cell.angle_beta   90.00
_cell.angle_gamma   90.00
#
_symmetry.space_group_name_H-M   'P 1'
#
loop_
_entity.id
_entity.type
_entity.pdbx_description
1 polymer ?
#
loop_
_entity_poly.entity_id
_entity_poly.type
_entity_poly.pdbx_seq_one_letter_code
_entity_poly.pdbx_strand_id
1 'polypeptide(L)'
;MVIDDRLHPKPCIEKMYRTARIRHTMSNESFNIQTTPNIGISIRSSYGSELPPREGAKQILDRAQAASEAQLDSLFLGDHHATRTPYYQNIPMMGRLLASWSGPEVGVLLLLPLWSPVLAAELIATLATLTSSRFVLQCGIGYGAKQFAAMGADYVDRGERFTRSLDLIPALWSGESVSDSLWQVDRAVISPLPPEPIDIWIGATAPVALRRVAKTGHVWLADPGLADYALVKKRDRYYAECEAEGRSPNPRMTLRRDVHIAESTRACKALRAQLSKEGYRGIDPDALIIATIDEAYDQFSALAELGFTDIITRHLHPNQNEAVASIHRLGEVRERLKASQ
;
A
#
# COMPACT_ATOMS: atom_id res chain seq x y z
N MET A 1 29.38 -37.92 -10.34
CA MET A 1 29.02 -37.77 -8.90
C MET A 1 27.72 -36.99 -8.88
N VAL A 2 26.60 -37.68 -8.78
CA VAL A 2 25.23 -37.15 -8.89
C VAL A 2 24.87 -36.60 -7.53
N ILE A 3 24.55 -35.30 -7.45
CA ILE A 3 24.03 -34.67 -6.25
C ILE A 3 22.51 -34.80 -6.28
N ASP A 4 21.99 -35.59 -5.33
CA ASP A 4 20.57 -35.88 -5.10
C ASP A 4 19.92 -34.67 -4.41
N ASP A 5 19.12 -33.92 -5.18
CA ASP A 5 18.37 -32.74 -4.70
C ASP A 5 17.02 -33.21 -4.12
N ARG A 6 17.05 -33.62 -2.83
CA ARG A 6 15.81 -33.96 -2.11
C ARG A 6 15.03 -32.69 -1.79
N LEU A 7 13.99 -32.44 -2.57
CA LEU A 7 12.92 -31.49 -2.33
C LEU A 7 12.36 -31.67 -0.90
N HIS A 8 12.64 -30.72 -0.02
CA HIS A 8 11.91 -30.63 1.23
C HIS A 8 10.43 -30.27 0.91
N PRO A 9 9.46 -31.01 1.44
CA PRO A 9 8.07 -30.69 1.22
C PRO A 9 7.75 -29.32 1.86
N LYS A 10 7.22 -28.40 1.04
CA LYS A 10 6.69 -27.10 1.52
C LYS A 10 5.67 -27.39 2.64
N PRO A 11 5.71 -26.70 3.79
CA PRO A 11 4.72 -26.90 4.84
C PRO A 11 3.33 -26.55 4.30
N CYS A 12 2.39 -27.45 4.52
CA CYS A 12 1.00 -27.28 4.11
C CYS A 12 0.43 -26.00 4.72
N ILE A 13 -0.10 -25.12 3.89
CA ILE A 13 -0.70 -23.83 4.26
C ILE A 13 -1.71 -23.99 5.41
N GLU A 14 -2.51 -25.05 5.39
CA GLU A 14 -3.46 -25.40 6.45
C GLU A 14 -2.81 -25.58 7.84
N LYS A 15 -1.60 -26.10 7.89
CA LYS A 15 -0.85 -26.31 9.14
C LYS A 15 -0.34 -24.99 9.74
N MET A 16 -0.02 -24.00 8.87
CA MET A 16 0.41 -22.66 9.29
C MET A 16 -0.76 -21.87 9.89
N TYR A 17 -1.96 -21.97 9.31
CA TYR A 17 -3.17 -21.32 9.83
C TYR A 17 -3.62 -21.91 11.18
N ARG A 18 -3.50 -23.22 11.38
CA ARG A 18 -3.77 -23.87 12.68
C ARG A 18 -2.83 -23.39 13.80
N THR A 19 -1.56 -23.18 13.49
CA THR A 19 -0.55 -22.76 14.49
C THR A 19 -0.74 -21.28 14.88
N ALA A 20 -1.17 -20.43 13.94
CA ALA A 20 -1.53 -19.04 14.24
C ALA A 20 -2.77 -18.94 15.16
N ARG A 21 -3.76 -19.80 14.97
CA ARG A 21 -4.97 -19.87 15.81
C ARG A 21 -4.70 -20.27 17.25
N ILE A 22 -3.70 -21.15 17.50
CA ILE A 22 -3.39 -21.67 18.86
C ILE A 22 -2.62 -20.64 19.71
N ARG A 23 -1.87 -19.71 19.11
CA ARG A 23 -1.15 -18.66 19.85
C ARG A 23 -1.99 -17.46 20.25
N HIS A 24 -3.17 -17.28 19.66
CA HIS A 24 -4.08 -16.16 19.94
C HIS A 24 -5.02 -16.39 21.13
N THR A 25 -4.97 -17.56 21.78
CA THR A 25 -5.85 -17.89 22.92
C THR A 25 -5.31 -17.46 24.29
N MET A 26 -4.23 -16.68 24.35
CA MET A 26 -3.63 -16.24 25.62
C MET A 26 -3.63 -14.72 25.80
N SER A 27 -4.75 -14.07 25.60
CA SER A 27 -5.16 -12.83 26.30
C SER A 27 -6.60 -12.48 25.88
N ASN A 28 -7.55 -12.72 26.76
CA ASN A 28 -8.97 -12.41 26.57
C ASN A 28 -9.23 -10.90 26.72
N GLU A 29 -8.79 -10.11 25.75
CA GLU A 29 -9.49 -8.89 25.40
C GLU A 29 -9.93 -9.09 23.95
N SER A 30 -11.24 -9.18 23.75
CA SER A 30 -11.88 -9.35 22.45
C SER A 30 -11.58 -8.11 21.59
N PHE A 31 -10.46 -8.15 20.85
CA PHE A 31 -10.31 -7.31 19.67
C PHE A 31 -11.44 -7.70 18.72
N ASN A 32 -12.35 -6.80 18.49
CA ASN A 32 -13.39 -6.95 17.49
C ASN A 32 -12.66 -6.96 16.11
N ILE A 33 -12.15 -8.13 15.72
CA ILE A 33 -11.42 -8.31 14.46
C ILE A 33 -12.48 -8.14 13.38
N GLN A 34 -12.39 -7.08 12.63
CA GLN A 34 -13.16 -6.92 11.40
C GLN A 34 -12.85 -8.13 10.52
N THR A 35 -13.78 -9.04 10.37
CA THR A 35 -13.57 -10.31 9.63
C THR A 35 -13.53 -10.11 8.12
N THR A 36 -14.02 -8.96 7.64
CA THR A 36 -14.07 -8.60 6.22
C THR A 36 -13.11 -7.46 5.94
N PRO A 37 -12.10 -7.66 5.09
CA PRO A 37 -11.16 -6.60 4.75
C PRO A 37 -11.78 -5.58 3.79
N ASN A 38 -11.38 -4.33 3.91
CA ASN A 38 -11.58 -3.34 2.86
C ASN A 38 -10.69 -3.67 1.65
N ILE A 39 -11.27 -3.58 0.46
CA ILE A 39 -10.54 -3.84 -0.79
C ILE A 39 -10.33 -2.53 -1.52
N GLY A 40 -9.10 -2.06 -1.50
CA GLY A 40 -8.69 -0.84 -2.19
C GLY A 40 -7.83 -1.11 -3.43
N ILE A 41 -7.49 -0.05 -4.14
CA ILE A 41 -6.60 -0.12 -5.29
C ILE A 41 -5.55 0.99 -5.27
N SER A 42 -4.31 0.64 -5.60
CA SER A 42 -3.24 1.59 -5.94
C SER A 42 -3.06 1.58 -7.45
N ILE A 43 -3.55 2.61 -8.13
CA ILE A 43 -3.45 2.72 -9.58
C ILE A 43 -1.98 2.89 -9.98
N ARG A 44 -1.55 2.11 -10.96
CA ARG A 44 -0.20 2.17 -11.50
C ARG A 44 -0.03 3.46 -12.31
N SER A 45 0.83 4.36 -11.85
CA SER A 45 1.12 5.65 -12.51
C SER A 45 2.13 5.54 -13.66
N SER A 46 2.78 4.40 -13.85
CA SER A 46 3.68 4.15 -14.98
C SER A 46 2.92 3.56 -16.17
N TYR A 47 3.37 3.88 -17.37
CA TYR A 47 2.84 3.35 -18.64
C TYR A 47 3.97 2.94 -19.58
N GLY A 48 3.65 2.22 -20.67
CA GLY A 48 4.64 1.81 -21.65
C GLY A 48 5.24 3.01 -22.40
N SER A 49 6.55 3.00 -22.60
CA SER A 49 7.26 4.10 -23.28
C SER A 49 6.86 4.27 -24.75
N GLU A 50 6.22 3.26 -25.32
CA GLU A 50 5.69 3.25 -26.68
C GLU A 50 4.35 4.02 -26.80
N LEU A 51 3.66 4.27 -25.69
CA LEU A 51 2.38 4.97 -25.69
C LEU A 51 2.59 6.49 -25.69
N PRO A 52 1.77 7.23 -26.44
CA PRO A 52 1.72 8.69 -26.30
C PRO A 52 1.35 9.09 -24.88
N PRO A 53 1.93 10.15 -24.30
CA PRO A 53 1.67 10.54 -22.91
C PRO A 53 0.18 10.78 -22.61
N ARG A 54 -0.59 11.36 -23.53
CA ARG A 54 -2.03 11.57 -23.34
C ARG A 54 -2.81 10.27 -23.25
N GLU A 55 -2.42 9.26 -24.02
CA GLU A 55 -3.04 7.94 -23.96
C GLU A 55 -2.69 7.23 -22.65
N GLY A 56 -1.45 7.30 -22.19
CA GLY A 56 -1.06 6.78 -20.88
C GLY A 56 -1.85 7.44 -19.74
N ALA A 57 -2.09 8.75 -19.80
CA ALA A 57 -2.94 9.45 -18.83
C ALA A 57 -4.40 8.94 -18.88
N LYS A 58 -4.95 8.81 -20.09
CA LYS A 58 -6.30 8.27 -20.28
C LYS A 58 -6.45 6.87 -19.65
N GLN A 59 -5.48 5.98 -19.87
CA GLN A 59 -5.52 4.63 -19.27
C GLN A 59 -5.57 4.67 -17.74
N ILE A 60 -4.89 5.62 -17.08
CA ILE A 60 -4.96 5.79 -15.62
C ILE A 60 -6.37 6.23 -15.21
N LEU A 61 -6.96 7.19 -15.92
CA LEU A 61 -8.31 7.66 -15.66
C LEU A 61 -9.34 6.54 -15.84
N ASP A 62 -9.23 5.75 -16.92
CA ASP A 62 -10.10 4.61 -17.19
C ASP A 62 -10.04 3.54 -16.09
N ARG A 63 -8.84 3.25 -15.56
CA ARG A 63 -8.67 2.33 -14.42
C ARG A 63 -9.27 2.86 -13.13
N ALA A 64 -9.13 4.16 -12.86
CA ALA A 64 -9.72 4.78 -11.69
C ALA A 64 -11.25 4.81 -11.80
N GLN A 65 -11.78 5.05 -12.99
CA GLN A 65 -13.21 4.97 -13.28
C GLN A 65 -13.73 3.55 -13.04
N ALA A 66 -13.05 2.52 -13.57
CA ALA A 66 -13.40 1.12 -13.33
C ALA A 66 -13.37 0.76 -11.84
N ALA A 67 -12.41 1.29 -11.07
CA ALA A 67 -12.34 1.07 -9.64
C ALA A 67 -13.52 1.72 -8.88
N SER A 68 -13.95 2.90 -9.32
CA SER A 68 -15.15 3.58 -8.78
C SER A 68 -16.43 2.81 -9.12
N GLU A 69 -16.58 2.34 -10.36
CA GLU A 69 -17.70 1.51 -10.82
C GLU A 69 -17.75 0.16 -10.09
N ALA A 70 -16.60 -0.45 -9.83
CA ALA A 70 -16.44 -1.65 -9.02
C ALA A 70 -16.62 -1.39 -7.51
N GLN A 71 -16.96 -0.17 -7.10
CA GLN A 71 -17.20 0.24 -5.72
C GLN A 71 -16.07 -0.14 -4.75
N LEU A 72 -14.80 -0.08 -5.20
CA LEU A 72 -13.69 -0.38 -4.31
C LEU A 72 -13.63 0.60 -3.13
N ASP A 73 -13.12 0.13 -1.99
CA ASP A 73 -13.18 0.89 -0.72
C ASP A 73 -12.17 2.03 -0.65
N SER A 74 -11.06 1.96 -1.41
CA SER A 74 -10.05 3.03 -1.40
C SER A 74 -9.27 3.12 -2.71
N LEU A 75 -8.79 4.35 -3.02
CA LEU A 75 -7.99 4.66 -4.20
C LEU A 75 -6.68 5.33 -3.80
N PHE A 76 -5.56 4.79 -4.27
CA PHE A 76 -4.22 5.33 -3.99
C PHE A 76 -3.40 5.54 -5.26
N LEU A 77 -2.48 6.49 -5.19
CA LEU A 77 -1.39 6.67 -6.15
C LEU A 77 -0.04 6.55 -5.46
N GLY A 78 0.90 5.89 -6.14
CA GLY A 78 2.28 5.76 -5.66
C GLY A 78 3.11 7.01 -5.90
N ASP A 79 4.34 7.00 -5.39
CA ASP A 79 5.35 8.05 -5.57
C ASP A 79 6.62 7.49 -6.19
N HIS A 80 7.10 8.15 -7.25
CA HIS A 80 8.37 7.80 -7.89
C HIS A 80 8.88 8.98 -8.74
N HIS A 81 10.15 9.32 -8.57
CA HIS A 81 10.75 10.49 -9.19
C HIS A 81 11.96 10.12 -10.05
N ALA A 82 12.31 11.01 -10.98
CA ALA A 82 13.54 10.95 -11.78
C ALA A 82 13.77 9.56 -12.43
N THR A 83 12.71 8.94 -12.94
CA THR A 83 12.75 7.63 -13.59
C THR A 83 12.77 7.75 -15.12
N ARG A 84 13.42 6.81 -15.80
CA ARG A 84 13.37 6.69 -17.26
C ARG A 84 12.04 6.11 -17.77
N THR A 85 11.38 5.30 -16.96
CA THR A 85 10.03 4.80 -17.28
C THR A 85 9.04 5.93 -17.13
N PRO A 86 8.18 6.21 -18.12
CA PRO A 86 7.14 7.22 -18.00
C PRO A 86 6.30 7.01 -16.75
N TYR A 87 6.18 8.04 -15.93
CA TYR A 87 5.50 7.99 -14.64
C TYR A 87 4.81 9.32 -14.34
N TYR A 88 3.51 9.29 -14.14
CA TYR A 88 2.74 10.48 -13.76
C TYR A 88 2.89 10.77 -12.28
N GLN A 89 3.13 12.04 -11.97
CA GLN A 89 3.24 12.49 -10.59
C GLN A 89 1.90 12.40 -9.88
N ASN A 90 1.93 11.94 -8.63
CA ASN A 90 0.75 11.57 -7.86
C ASN A 90 -0.14 12.77 -7.50
N ILE A 91 0.42 13.89 -7.05
CA ILE A 91 -0.37 15.06 -6.59
C ILE A 91 -1.29 15.61 -7.69
N PRO A 92 -0.79 16.03 -8.88
CA PRO A 92 -1.65 16.55 -9.93
C PRO A 92 -2.62 15.49 -10.48
N MET A 93 -2.17 14.23 -10.54
CA MET A 93 -3.02 13.14 -11.00
C MET A 93 -4.14 12.86 -9.98
N MET A 94 -3.85 12.85 -8.67
CA MET A 94 -4.86 12.69 -7.62
C MET A 94 -5.90 13.81 -7.69
N GLY A 95 -5.50 15.05 -7.80
CA GLY A 95 -6.44 16.18 -7.98
C GLY A 95 -7.40 15.94 -9.14
N ARG A 96 -6.94 15.35 -10.25
CA ARG A 96 -7.82 14.99 -11.38
C ARG A 96 -8.74 13.81 -11.05
N LEU A 97 -8.28 12.80 -10.32
CA LEU A 97 -9.04 11.61 -9.98
C LEU A 97 -10.14 11.89 -8.96
N LEU A 98 -9.91 12.82 -8.02
CA LEU A 98 -10.90 13.20 -7.01
C LEU A 98 -12.23 13.67 -7.62
N ALA A 99 -12.20 14.24 -8.83
CA ALA A 99 -13.42 14.68 -9.53
C ALA A 99 -14.37 13.54 -9.91
N SER A 100 -13.89 12.29 -9.95
CA SER A 100 -14.68 11.10 -10.34
C SER A 100 -14.66 9.98 -9.31
N TRP A 101 -13.89 10.11 -8.22
CA TRP A 101 -13.85 9.12 -7.17
C TRP A 101 -14.99 9.34 -6.16
N SER A 102 -15.75 8.29 -5.88
CA SER A 102 -16.88 8.31 -4.94
C SER A 102 -16.75 7.31 -3.78
N GLY A 103 -15.63 6.57 -3.73
CA GLY A 103 -15.38 5.60 -2.65
C GLY A 103 -15.06 6.30 -1.32
N PRO A 104 -15.13 5.55 -0.19
CA PRO A 104 -15.04 6.13 1.15
C PRO A 104 -13.64 6.65 1.50
N GLU A 105 -12.58 6.18 0.83
CA GLU A 105 -11.22 6.54 1.18
C GLU A 105 -10.35 6.80 -0.06
N VAL A 106 -9.44 7.76 0.06
CA VAL A 106 -8.52 8.12 -1.02
C VAL A 106 -7.19 8.60 -0.44
N GLY A 107 -6.09 8.44 -1.18
CA GLY A 107 -4.81 8.93 -0.69
C GLY A 107 -3.66 8.80 -1.67
N VAL A 108 -2.51 9.29 -1.23
CA VAL A 108 -1.25 9.20 -1.98
C VAL A 108 -0.13 8.67 -1.13
N LEU A 109 0.81 7.98 -1.77
CA LEU A 109 2.11 7.69 -1.17
C LEU A 109 3.04 8.88 -1.41
N LEU A 110 3.78 9.30 -0.39
CA LEU A 110 4.94 10.18 -0.52
C LEU A 110 6.20 9.49 0.01
N LEU A 111 7.29 9.60 -0.74
CA LEU A 111 8.62 9.27 -0.28
C LEU A 111 9.13 10.46 0.54
N LEU A 112 8.68 10.57 1.79
CA LEU A 112 8.82 11.76 2.63
C LEU A 112 10.20 12.41 2.63
N PRO A 113 11.34 11.67 2.59
CA PRO A 113 12.66 12.31 2.56
C PRO A 113 12.96 13.13 1.31
N LEU A 114 12.14 12.96 0.24
CA LEU A 114 12.25 13.71 -1.02
C LEU A 114 11.34 14.93 -1.09
N TRP A 115 10.48 15.14 -0.08
CA TRP A 115 9.48 16.20 -0.04
C TRP A 115 9.78 17.16 1.11
N SER A 116 9.76 18.46 0.87
CA SER A 116 9.68 19.44 1.96
C SER A 116 8.46 19.12 2.82
N PRO A 117 8.57 18.99 4.14
CA PRO A 117 7.43 18.68 5.00
C PRO A 117 6.34 19.77 4.96
N VAL A 118 6.72 21.03 4.77
CA VAL A 118 5.78 22.15 4.61
C VAL A 118 4.99 21.97 3.33
N LEU A 119 5.67 21.80 2.18
CA LEU A 119 5.01 21.59 0.89
C LEU A 119 4.15 20.33 0.90
N ALA A 120 4.61 19.25 1.49
CA ALA A 120 3.83 18.02 1.63
C ALA A 120 2.55 18.27 2.45
N ALA A 121 2.65 18.97 3.58
CA ALA A 121 1.51 19.31 4.42
C ALA A 121 0.48 20.17 3.68
N GLU A 122 0.91 21.21 2.94
CA GLU A 122 0.04 22.08 2.13
C GLU A 122 -0.69 21.32 1.03
N LEU A 123 0.04 20.51 0.25
CA LEU A 123 -0.52 19.75 -0.87
C LEU A 123 -1.53 18.71 -0.40
N ILE A 124 -1.25 18.00 0.68
CA ILE A 124 -2.14 17.00 1.24
C ILE A 124 -3.38 17.66 1.87
N ALA A 125 -3.22 18.75 2.62
CA ALA A 125 -4.35 19.52 3.15
C ALA A 125 -5.25 20.05 2.02
N THR A 126 -4.65 20.54 0.93
CA THR A 126 -5.39 20.97 -0.27
C THR A 126 -6.17 19.83 -0.90
N LEU A 127 -5.55 18.65 -1.11
CA LEU A 127 -6.25 17.49 -1.67
C LEU A 127 -7.39 17.02 -0.77
N ALA A 128 -7.18 17.03 0.57
CA ALA A 128 -8.20 16.65 1.53
C ALA A 128 -9.44 17.58 1.47
N THR A 129 -9.26 18.88 1.17
CA THR A 129 -10.39 19.80 0.98
C THR A 129 -11.16 19.60 -0.34
N LEU A 130 -10.58 18.91 -1.32
CA LEU A 130 -11.20 18.65 -2.63
C LEU A 130 -12.05 17.38 -2.66
N THR A 131 -12.17 16.66 -1.55
CA THR A 131 -12.92 15.41 -1.47
C THR A 131 -13.73 15.33 -0.18
N SER A 132 -14.85 14.58 -0.21
CA SER A 132 -15.57 14.13 0.98
C SER A 132 -15.12 12.76 1.47
N SER A 133 -14.25 12.08 0.72
CA SER A 133 -13.65 10.81 1.13
C SER A 133 -12.60 11.06 2.21
N ARG A 134 -12.46 10.11 3.14
CA ARG A 134 -11.37 10.15 4.12
C ARG A 134 -10.02 10.14 3.42
N PHE A 135 -9.15 11.10 3.76
CA PHE A 135 -7.85 11.20 3.12
C PHE A 135 -6.77 10.47 3.91
N VAL A 136 -5.89 9.77 3.20
CA VAL A 136 -4.77 8.99 3.77
C VAL A 136 -3.45 9.43 3.16
N LEU A 137 -2.47 9.72 4.00
CA LEU A 137 -1.08 9.87 3.59
C LEU A 137 -0.32 8.56 3.82
N GLN A 138 0.01 7.85 2.75
CA GLN A 138 0.96 6.74 2.82
C GLN A 138 2.40 7.28 2.78
N CYS A 139 3.26 6.77 3.67
CA CYS A 139 4.62 7.26 3.86
C CYS A 139 5.65 6.17 3.55
N GLY A 140 6.53 6.46 2.60
CA GLY A 140 7.69 5.63 2.26
C GLY A 140 9.00 6.34 2.55
N ILE A 141 10.06 5.58 2.94
CA ILE A 141 11.40 6.14 3.16
C ILE A 141 12.20 6.28 1.85
N GLY A 142 11.82 5.54 0.80
CA GLY A 142 12.63 5.44 -0.43
C GLY A 142 13.88 4.56 -0.28
N TYR A 143 14.27 3.90 -1.37
CA TYR A 143 15.42 2.95 -1.37
C TYR A 143 16.38 3.17 -2.53
N GLY A 144 16.08 4.08 -3.45
CA GLY A 144 16.88 4.27 -4.67
C GLY A 144 17.89 5.41 -4.53
N ALA A 145 19.15 5.15 -4.17
CA ALA A 145 20.18 6.20 -4.02
C ALA A 145 20.32 7.10 -5.28
N LYS A 146 20.15 6.54 -6.50
CA LYS A 146 20.16 7.32 -7.74
C LYS A 146 18.99 8.29 -7.82
N GLN A 147 17.81 7.90 -7.31
CA GLN A 147 16.64 8.77 -7.26
C GLN A 147 16.88 9.95 -6.31
N PHE A 148 17.46 9.69 -5.13
CA PHE A 148 17.82 10.73 -4.18
C PHE A 148 18.80 11.74 -4.78
N ALA A 149 19.88 11.25 -5.39
CA ALA A 149 20.87 12.11 -6.06
C ALA A 149 20.22 12.97 -7.18
N ALA A 150 19.34 12.38 -7.98
CA ALA A 150 18.64 13.11 -9.05
C ALA A 150 17.64 14.15 -8.52
N MET A 151 17.14 13.98 -7.29
CA MET A 151 16.25 14.92 -6.61
C MET A 151 17.01 15.93 -5.74
N GLY A 152 18.35 15.92 -5.73
CA GLY A 152 19.15 16.81 -4.91
C GLY A 152 19.07 16.52 -3.40
N ALA A 153 18.69 15.31 -3.01
CA ALA A 153 18.54 14.91 -1.62
C ALA A 153 19.63 13.91 -1.20
N ASP A 154 20.08 14.02 0.06
CA ASP A 154 21.03 13.05 0.61
C ASP A 154 20.33 11.75 0.97
N TYR A 155 20.88 10.65 0.46
CA TYR A 155 20.38 9.31 0.74
C TYR A 155 20.70 8.84 2.17
N VAL A 156 21.79 9.33 2.76
CA VAL A 156 22.23 8.95 4.11
C VAL A 156 21.23 9.45 5.15
N ASP A 157 20.78 10.68 5.03
CA ASP A 157 19.89 11.35 5.97
C ASP A 157 18.42 10.93 5.85
N ARG A 158 18.08 10.08 4.87
CA ARG A 158 16.68 9.72 4.61
C ARG A 158 15.91 9.20 5.83
N GLY A 159 16.59 8.49 6.74
CA GLY A 159 15.97 7.95 7.96
C GLY A 159 15.57 9.04 8.94
N GLU A 160 16.43 10.04 9.11
CA GLU A 160 16.18 11.19 9.98
C GLU A 160 15.15 12.12 9.35
N ARG A 161 15.33 12.48 8.08
CA ARG A 161 14.33 13.27 7.33
C ARG A 161 12.93 12.66 7.40
N PHE A 162 12.84 11.35 7.23
CA PHE A 162 11.57 10.63 7.36
C PHE A 162 10.93 10.80 8.74
N THR A 163 11.73 10.63 9.81
CA THR A 163 11.25 10.76 11.19
C THR A 163 10.81 12.19 11.48
N ARG A 164 11.63 13.18 11.10
CA ARG A 164 11.28 14.61 11.28
C ARG A 164 10.00 14.97 10.52
N SER A 165 9.84 14.49 9.30
CA SER A 165 8.61 14.76 8.54
C SER A 165 7.35 14.18 9.20
N LEU A 166 7.45 13.00 9.84
CA LEU A 166 6.34 12.43 10.61
C LEU A 166 5.94 13.26 11.83
N ASP A 167 6.85 14.06 12.38
CA ASP A 167 6.56 14.98 13.48
C ASP A 167 6.02 16.32 12.94
N LEU A 168 6.67 16.87 11.91
CA LEU A 168 6.36 18.22 11.38
C LEU A 168 5.01 18.28 10.64
N ILE A 169 4.69 17.28 9.83
CA ILE A 169 3.47 17.30 9.01
C ILE A 169 2.21 17.32 9.87
N PRO A 170 2.02 16.45 10.87
CA PRO A 170 0.88 16.53 11.77
C PRO A 170 0.80 17.82 12.57
N ALA A 171 1.94 18.36 13.03
CA ALA A 171 1.99 19.63 13.74
C ALA A 171 1.51 20.80 12.85
N LEU A 172 1.92 20.83 11.57
CA LEU A 172 1.41 21.80 10.60
C LEU A 172 -0.09 21.65 10.36
N TRP A 173 -0.61 20.41 10.29
CA TRP A 173 -2.04 20.17 10.14
C TRP A 173 -2.87 20.53 11.36
N SER A 174 -2.26 20.57 12.54
CA SER A 174 -2.91 21.11 13.77
C SER A 174 -2.86 22.63 13.87
N GLY A 175 -2.22 23.31 12.93
CA GLY A 175 -2.07 24.76 12.91
C GLY A 175 -0.89 25.28 13.74
N GLU A 176 0.01 24.41 14.17
CA GLU A 176 1.20 24.79 14.91
C GLU A 176 2.24 25.48 14.00
N SER A 177 3.01 26.40 14.57
CA SER A 177 4.19 26.95 13.91
C SER A 177 5.39 26.03 14.17
N VAL A 178 6.04 25.56 13.11
CA VAL A 178 7.13 24.59 13.20
C VAL A 178 8.46 25.18 12.74
N SER A 179 9.55 24.73 13.36
CA SER A 179 10.93 25.00 12.92
C SER A 179 11.75 23.71 12.99
N ASP A 180 12.60 23.50 12.01
CA ASP A 180 13.47 22.32 11.95
C ASP A 180 14.77 22.62 11.19
N SER A 181 15.92 22.39 11.83
CA SER A 181 17.24 22.72 11.27
C SER A 181 17.66 21.79 10.12
N LEU A 182 17.26 20.50 10.15
CA LEU A 182 17.57 19.54 9.08
C LEU A 182 16.85 19.88 7.79
N TRP A 183 15.59 20.35 7.90
CA TRP A 183 14.79 20.79 6.79
C TRP A 183 14.95 22.28 6.45
N GLN A 184 15.74 23.03 7.23
CA GLN A 184 15.93 24.47 7.11
C GLN A 184 14.60 25.24 7.11
N VAL A 185 13.67 24.80 7.96
CA VAL A 185 12.35 25.41 8.14
C VAL A 185 12.39 26.32 9.35
N ASP A 186 11.89 27.55 9.23
CA ASP A 186 11.79 28.51 10.32
C ASP A 186 10.36 29.07 10.42
N ARG A 187 9.70 28.80 11.55
CA ARG A 187 8.37 29.29 11.92
C ARG A 187 7.31 29.13 10.81
N ALA A 188 7.36 27.99 10.11
CA ALA A 188 6.38 27.70 9.07
C ALA A 188 5.01 27.39 9.67
N VAL A 189 3.99 27.86 9.00
CA VAL A 189 2.58 27.54 9.22
C VAL A 189 1.94 27.27 7.86
N ILE A 190 0.83 26.55 7.82
CA ILE A 190 0.10 26.28 6.57
C ILE A 190 -1.36 26.77 6.63
N SER A 191 -1.92 27.02 5.48
CA SER A 191 -3.35 27.32 5.28
C SER A 191 -3.75 26.94 3.85
N PRO A 192 -4.92 26.26 3.64
CA PRO A 192 -5.88 25.84 4.66
C PRO A 192 -5.37 24.68 5.50
N LEU A 193 -5.94 24.47 6.67
CA LEU A 193 -5.78 23.23 7.43
C LEU A 193 -6.68 22.13 6.82
N PRO A 194 -6.35 20.85 6.97
CA PRO A 194 -7.22 19.79 6.52
C PRO A 194 -8.56 19.84 7.27
N PRO A 195 -9.68 19.60 6.58
CA PRO A 195 -11.02 19.69 7.19
C PRO A 195 -11.29 18.62 8.23
N GLU A 196 -10.59 17.47 8.10
CA GLU A 196 -10.69 16.30 8.97
C GLU A 196 -9.30 15.73 9.25
N PRO A 197 -9.11 14.95 10.32
CA PRO A 197 -7.84 14.27 10.60
C PRO A 197 -7.42 13.36 9.43
N ILE A 198 -6.18 13.46 9.02
CA ILE A 198 -5.58 12.64 7.95
C ILE A 198 -4.88 11.44 8.58
N ASP A 199 -5.23 10.25 8.13
CA ASP A 199 -4.55 9.03 8.56
C ASP A 199 -3.15 8.93 7.94
N ILE A 200 -2.19 8.50 8.74
CA ILE A 200 -0.82 8.23 8.28
C ILE A 200 -0.56 6.72 8.29
N TRP A 201 -0.21 6.18 7.10
CA TRP A 201 0.17 4.78 6.96
C TRP A 201 1.64 4.68 6.60
N ILE A 202 2.41 3.94 7.38
CA ILE A 202 3.87 3.85 7.22
C ILE A 202 4.26 2.52 6.58
N GLY A 203 4.89 2.60 5.40
CA GLY A 203 5.51 1.45 4.75
C GLY A 203 6.74 0.98 5.53
N ALA A 204 6.69 -0.24 6.09
CA ALA A 204 7.77 -0.77 6.91
C ALA A 204 7.98 -2.27 6.72
N THR A 205 9.27 -2.67 6.61
CA THR A 205 9.69 -4.08 6.51
C THR A 205 10.92 -4.37 7.39
N ALA A 206 11.87 -3.44 7.44
CA ALA A 206 13.07 -3.57 8.28
C ALA A 206 12.73 -3.41 9.77
N PRO A 207 13.44 -4.08 10.70
CA PRO A 207 13.17 -3.99 12.14
C PRO A 207 13.11 -2.55 12.66
N VAL A 208 14.03 -1.69 12.24
CA VAL A 208 14.06 -0.26 12.63
C VAL A 208 12.82 0.50 12.13
N ALA A 209 12.29 0.13 10.96
CA ALA A 209 11.08 0.74 10.42
C ALA A 209 9.83 0.26 11.16
N LEU A 210 9.73 -1.04 11.47
CA LEU A 210 8.63 -1.61 12.28
C LEU A 210 8.60 -0.98 13.68
N ARG A 211 9.76 -0.80 14.33
CA ARG A 211 9.84 -0.09 15.61
C ARG A 211 9.34 1.35 15.50
N ARG A 212 9.65 2.05 14.40
CA ARG A 212 9.15 3.42 14.18
C ARG A 212 7.62 3.44 14.10
N VAL A 213 7.01 2.51 13.37
CA VAL A 213 5.54 2.38 13.31
C VAL A 213 4.97 2.13 14.70
N ALA A 214 5.52 1.18 15.46
CA ALA A 214 5.10 0.86 16.80
C ALA A 214 5.19 2.09 17.73
N LYS A 215 6.30 2.83 17.68
CA LYS A 215 6.53 4.04 18.49
C LYS A 215 5.53 5.16 18.16
N THR A 216 5.21 5.39 16.91
CA THR A 216 4.30 6.48 16.50
C THR A 216 2.82 6.11 16.66
N GLY A 217 2.47 4.82 16.66
CA GLY A 217 1.07 4.35 16.70
C GLY A 217 0.33 4.52 15.38
N HIS A 218 1.00 4.94 14.29
CA HIS A 218 0.42 5.01 12.96
C HIS A 218 0.11 3.63 12.38
N VAL A 219 -0.64 3.60 11.28
CA VAL A 219 -1.02 2.34 10.62
C VAL A 219 0.20 1.72 9.93
N TRP A 220 0.42 0.44 10.15
CA TRP A 220 1.43 -0.31 9.42
C TRP A 220 0.95 -0.68 8.02
N LEU A 221 1.69 -0.27 6.98
CA LEU A 221 1.53 -0.69 5.60
C LEU A 221 2.61 -1.73 5.27
N ALA A 222 2.20 -2.99 5.13
CA ALA A 222 3.11 -4.10 4.83
C ALA A 222 3.55 -4.09 3.37
N ASP A 223 4.79 -4.56 3.14
CA ASP A 223 5.42 -4.61 1.81
C ASP A 223 4.70 -5.62 0.88
N PRO A 224 4.42 -5.25 -0.37
CA PRO A 224 3.72 -6.12 -1.33
C PRO A 224 4.53 -7.34 -1.77
N GLY A 225 5.85 -7.31 -1.60
CA GLY A 225 6.75 -8.37 -2.04
C GLY A 225 6.92 -9.52 -1.03
N LEU A 226 6.27 -9.44 0.13
CA LEU A 226 6.35 -10.48 1.14
C LEU A 226 5.36 -11.62 0.85
N ALA A 227 5.84 -12.84 0.61
CA ALA A 227 5.01 -14.04 0.64
C ALA A 227 4.40 -14.23 2.03
N ASP A 228 3.28 -14.94 2.16
CA ASP A 228 2.48 -15.00 3.40
C ASP A 228 3.28 -15.48 4.61
N TYR A 229 4.19 -16.45 4.43
CA TYR A 229 5.07 -16.91 5.52
C TYR A 229 6.02 -15.82 6.05
N ALA A 230 6.51 -14.95 5.16
CA ALA A 230 7.36 -13.82 5.54
C ALA A 230 6.53 -12.68 6.14
N LEU A 231 5.31 -12.50 5.64
CA LEU A 231 4.34 -11.53 6.13
C LEU A 231 3.98 -11.81 7.60
N VAL A 232 3.67 -13.06 7.95
CA VAL A 232 3.40 -13.48 9.33
C VAL A 232 4.57 -13.15 10.25
N LYS A 233 5.81 -13.45 9.85
CA LYS A 233 7.00 -13.10 10.64
C LYS A 233 7.16 -11.60 10.86
N LYS A 234 6.81 -10.76 9.87
CA LYS A 234 6.88 -9.30 10.01
C LYS A 234 5.77 -8.77 10.89
N ARG A 235 4.56 -9.33 10.81
CA ARG A 235 3.46 -9.02 11.72
C ARG A 235 3.82 -9.34 13.17
N ASP A 236 4.31 -10.54 13.43
CA ASP A 236 4.72 -10.95 14.77
C ASP A 236 5.84 -10.05 15.33
N ARG A 237 6.76 -9.62 14.46
CA ARG A 237 7.78 -8.63 14.83
C ARG A 237 7.18 -7.27 15.14
N TYR A 238 6.22 -6.79 14.34
CA TYR A 238 5.52 -5.53 14.60
C TYR A 238 4.81 -5.57 15.98
N TYR A 239 4.15 -6.66 16.30
CA TYR A 239 3.50 -6.84 17.61
C TYR A 239 4.51 -6.80 18.76
N ALA A 240 5.64 -7.48 18.62
CA ALA A 240 6.72 -7.44 19.61
C ALA A 240 7.31 -6.03 19.79
N GLU A 241 7.43 -5.23 18.72
CA GLU A 241 7.89 -3.84 18.83
C GLU A 241 6.81 -2.96 19.52
N CYS A 242 5.52 -3.18 19.27
CA CYS A 242 4.44 -2.48 19.99
C CYS A 242 4.48 -2.79 21.49
N GLU A 243 4.63 -4.05 21.86
CA GLU A 243 4.77 -4.47 23.26
C GLU A 243 5.99 -3.81 23.93
N ALA A 244 7.15 -3.77 23.23
CA ALA A 244 8.37 -3.13 23.72
C ALA A 244 8.21 -1.61 23.93
N GLU A 245 7.36 -0.94 23.15
CA GLU A 245 7.01 0.48 23.28
C GLU A 245 5.85 0.72 24.27
N GLY A 246 5.33 -0.34 24.92
CA GLY A 246 4.20 -0.27 25.86
C GLY A 246 2.88 0.15 25.19
N ARG A 247 2.67 -0.18 23.92
CA ARG A 247 1.49 0.17 23.13
C ARG A 247 0.78 -1.06 22.61
N SER A 248 -0.53 -0.99 22.52
CA SER A 248 -1.29 -1.94 21.70
C SER A 248 -1.02 -1.68 20.21
N PRO A 249 -0.97 -2.72 19.37
CA PRO A 249 -0.94 -2.58 17.92
C PRO A 249 -2.11 -1.72 17.43
N ASN A 250 -1.89 -0.93 16.37
CA ASN A 250 -2.98 -0.22 15.74
C ASN A 250 -4.02 -1.25 15.25
N PRO A 251 -5.31 -1.08 15.54
CA PRO A 251 -6.36 -2.01 15.12
C PRO A 251 -6.46 -2.12 13.59
N ARG A 252 -5.96 -1.12 12.86
CA ARG A 252 -5.88 -1.12 11.41
C ARG A 252 -4.49 -1.59 10.98
N MET A 253 -4.42 -2.64 10.19
CA MET A 253 -3.20 -3.11 9.53
C MET A 253 -3.48 -3.23 8.04
N THR A 254 -2.56 -2.75 7.23
CA THR A 254 -2.75 -2.67 5.79
C THR A 254 -1.68 -3.43 5.03
N LEU A 255 -2.06 -3.97 3.88
CA LEU A 255 -1.19 -4.74 3.02
C LEU A 255 -1.44 -4.35 1.57
N ARG A 256 -0.37 -4.18 0.78
CA ARG A 256 -0.52 -4.12 -0.67
C ARG A 256 -0.26 -5.48 -1.29
N ARG A 257 -1.05 -5.85 -2.32
CA ARG A 257 -0.85 -7.02 -3.17
C ARG A 257 -0.93 -6.63 -4.64
N ASP A 258 0.00 -7.12 -5.45
CA ASP A 258 -0.10 -6.99 -6.89
C ASP A 258 -0.97 -8.16 -7.41
N VAL A 259 -2.06 -7.84 -8.11
CA VAL A 259 -3.13 -8.80 -8.38
C VAL A 259 -3.55 -8.83 -9.86
N HIS A 260 -4.07 -9.98 -10.30
CA HIS A 260 -4.87 -10.13 -11.50
C HIS A 260 -6.00 -11.12 -11.25
N ILE A 261 -7.23 -10.64 -11.27
CA ILE A 261 -8.41 -11.51 -11.17
C ILE A 261 -8.79 -11.92 -12.60
N ALA A 262 -8.48 -13.16 -12.94
CA ALA A 262 -8.67 -13.70 -14.27
C ALA A 262 -10.08 -14.31 -14.45
N GLU A 263 -10.51 -14.45 -15.69
CA GLU A 263 -11.79 -15.06 -16.04
C GLU A 263 -11.82 -16.58 -15.82
N SER A 264 -10.66 -17.24 -15.78
CA SER A 264 -10.55 -18.70 -15.68
C SER A 264 -9.22 -19.16 -15.11
N THR A 265 -9.21 -20.35 -14.52
CA THR A 265 -7.98 -21.02 -14.06
C THR A 265 -6.96 -21.21 -15.19
N ARG A 266 -7.40 -21.38 -16.44
CA ARG A 266 -6.50 -21.45 -17.60
C ARG A 266 -5.76 -20.12 -17.80
N ALA A 267 -6.46 -18.99 -17.73
CA ALA A 267 -5.86 -17.66 -17.84
C ALA A 267 -4.88 -17.41 -16.70
N CYS A 268 -5.23 -17.80 -15.47
CA CYS A 268 -4.32 -17.73 -14.31
C CYS A 268 -3.01 -18.48 -14.56
N LYS A 269 -3.11 -19.74 -15.04
CA LYS A 269 -1.92 -20.57 -15.32
C LYS A 269 -1.05 -19.96 -16.43
N ALA A 270 -1.66 -19.42 -17.48
CA ALA A 270 -0.93 -18.76 -18.58
C ALA A 270 -0.14 -17.55 -18.09
N LEU A 271 -0.77 -16.65 -17.31
CA LEU A 271 -0.12 -15.46 -16.80
C LEU A 271 0.97 -15.82 -15.78
N ARG A 272 0.76 -16.80 -14.89
CA ARG A 272 1.80 -17.29 -13.96
C ARG A 272 3.01 -17.83 -14.72
N ALA A 273 2.81 -18.61 -15.77
CA ALA A 273 3.90 -19.15 -16.58
C ALA A 273 4.70 -18.04 -17.27
N GLN A 274 4.01 -17.02 -17.80
CA GLN A 274 4.66 -15.85 -18.39
C GLN A 274 5.53 -15.12 -17.35
N LEU A 275 4.97 -14.77 -16.20
CA LEU A 275 5.66 -14.02 -15.16
C LEU A 275 6.81 -14.81 -14.51
N SER A 276 6.68 -16.14 -14.42
CA SER A 276 7.77 -17.01 -13.96
C SER A 276 8.98 -16.97 -14.89
N LYS A 277 8.74 -16.79 -16.20
CA LYS A 277 9.80 -16.68 -17.22
C LYS A 277 10.43 -15.30 -17.28
N GLU A 278 9.60 -14.26 -17.17
CA GLU A 278 10.03 -12.86 -17.35
C GLU A 278 10.48 -12.20 -16.04
N GLY A 279 10.02 -12.73 -14.90
CA GLY A 279 10.10 -12.07 -13.61
C GLY A 279 9.08 -10.93 -13.47
N TYR A 280 8.78 -10.53 -12.25
CA TYR A 280 7.91 -9.39 -11.99
C TYR A 280 8.46 -8.51 -10.87
N ARG A 281 9.13 -7.42 -11.23
CA ARG A 281 9.58 -6.37 -10.31
C ARG A 281 10.44 -6.84 -9.10
N GLY A 282 11.02 -8.03 -9.16
CA GLY A 282 11.72 -8.63 -8.01
C GLY A 282 10.81 -9.03 -6.85
N ILE A 283 9.51 -9.11 -7.08
CA ILE A 283 8.52 -9.59 -6.11
C ILE A 283 8.52 -11.13 -6.12
N ASP A 284 8.43 -11.72 -4.92
CA ASP A 284 8.25 -13.16 -4.78
C ASP A 284 6.97 -13.60 -5.50
N PRO A 285 7.02 -14.58 -6.42
CA PRO A 285 5.83 -15.08 -7.10
C PRO A 285 4.70 -15.52 -6.16
N ASP A 286 5.05 -16.02 -4.96
CA ASP A 286 4.09 -16.44 -3.94
C ASP A 286 3.39 -15.24 -3.24
N ALA A 287 3.89 -14.01 -3.46
CA ALA A 287 3.22 -12.77 -3.02
C ALA A 287 2.23 -12.20 -4.05
N LEU A 288 2.19 -12.75 -5.27
CA LEU A 288 1.27 -12.30 -6.32
C LEU A 288 -0.06 -13.05 -6.23
N ILE A 289 -1.16 -12.30 -6.32
CA ILE A 289 -2.50 -12.89 -6.40
C ILE A 289 -2.93 -12.92 -7.87
N ILE A 290 -2.81 -14.09 -8.50
CA ILE A 290 -3.31 -14.34 -9.86
C ILE A 290 -4.36 -15.43 -9.74
N ALA A 291 -5.63 -15.08 -9.73
CA ALA A 291 -6.69 -15.93 -9.24
C ALA A 291 -7.99 -15.73 -10.03
N THR A 292 -8.87 -16.70 -10.00
CA THR A 292 -10.30 -16.51 -10.30
C THR A 292 -10.98 -15.77 -9.16
N ILE A 293 -12.26 -15.38 -9.33
CA ILE A 293 -13.03 -14.71 -8.27
C ILE A 293 -13.09 -15.57 -7.00
N ASP A 294 -13.37 -16.87 -7.14
CA ASP A 294 -13.47 -17.78 -5.99
C ASP A 294 -12.13 -17.94 -5.26
N GLU A 295 -11.05 -18.19 -6.02
CA GLU A 295 -9.71 -18.29 -5.45
C GLU A 295 -9.24 -16.98 -4.78
N ALA A 296 -9.63 -15.83 -5.32
CA ALA A 296 -9.30 -14.53 -4.75
C ALA A 296 -10.07 -14.26 -3.46
N TYR A 297 -11.35 -14.64 -3.41
CA TYR A 297 -12.15 -14.59 -2.19
C TYR A 297 -11.48 -15.35 -1.05
N ASP A 298 -11.07 -16.60 -1.29
CA ASP A 298 -10.39 -17.42 -0.29
C ASP A 298 -9.05 -16.79 0.17
N GLN A 299 -8.26 -16.27 -0.77
CA GLN A 299 -6.97 -15.64 -0.45
C GLN A 299 -7.14 -14.34 0.34
N PHE A 300 -8.11 -13.51 0.02
CA PHE A 300 -8.37 -12.28 0.76
C PHE A 300 -8.95 -12.56 2.15
N SER A 301 -9.82 -13.57 2.27
CA SER A 301 -10.32 -14.04 3.56
C SER A 301 -9.18 -14.54 4.47
N ALA A 302 -8.25 -15.31 3.91
CA ALA A 302 -7.07 -15.76 4.64
C ALA A 302 -6.17 -14.60 5.11
N LEU A 303 -5.99 -13.55 4.30
CA LEU A 303 -5.26 -12.35 4.71
C LEU A 303 -5.98 -11.58 5.83
N ALA A 304 -7.30 -11.54 5.79
CA ALA A 304 -8.10 -10.95 6.88
C ALA A 304 -7.97 -11.74 8.19
N GLU A 305 -7.95 -13.08 8.13
CA GLU A 305 -7.70 -13.94 9.28
C GLU A 305 -6.30 -13.71 9.89
N LEU A 306 -5.34 -13.25 9.10
CA LEU A 306 -4.03 -12.82 9.58
C LEU A 306 -4.07 -11.43 10.25
N GLY A 307 -5.21 -10.76 10.28
CA GLY A 307 -5.42 -9.46 10.93
C GLY A 307 -5.27 -8.25 9.99
N PHE A 308 -5.15 -8.45 8.67
CA PHE A 308 -5.12 -7.33 7.72
C PHE A 308 -6.54 -6.81 7.46
N THR A 309 -6.77 -5.57 7.85
CA THR A 309 -8.08 -4.91 7.72
C THR A 309 -8.28 -4.24 6.36
N ASP A 310 -7.17 -3.97 5.65
CA ASP A 310 -7.19 -3.30 4.34
C ASP A 310 -6.22 -3.98 3.39
N ILE A 311 -6.72 -4.43 2.26
CA ILE A 311 -5.93 -5.03 1.19
C ILE A 311 -5.94 -4.08 0.01
N ILE A 312 -4.81 -3.39 -0.20
CA ILE A 312 -4.64 -2.47 -1.32
C ILE A 312 -4.13 -3.26 -2.52
N THR A 313 -4.97 -3.45 -3.50
CA THR A 313 -4.60 -4.18 -4.71
C THR A 313 -3.85 -3.27 -5.69
N ARG A 314 -3.03 -3.85 -6.55
CA ARG A 314 -2.42 -3.18 -7.69
C ARG A 314 -2.45 -4.13 -8.88
N HIS A 315 -3.11 -3.72 -9.96
CA HIS A 315 -3.18 -4.56 -11.14
C HIS A 315 -1.78 -4.83 -11.71
N LEU A 316 -1.50 -6.09 -12.02
CA LEU A 316 -0.20 -6.51 -12.53
C LEU A 316 -0.16 -6.74 -14.05
N HIS A 317 -1.32 -7.01 -14.67
CA HIS A 317 -1.39 -7.29 -16.10
C HIS A 317 -1.04 -6.04 -16.94
N PRO A 318 -0.13 -6.14 -17.95
CA PRO A 318 0.30 -4.99 -18.75
C PRO A 318 -0.78 -4.48 -19.71
N ASN A 319 -1.64 -5.36 -20.22
CA ASN A 319 -2.71 -4.99 -21.15
C ASN A 319 -3.81 -4.21 -20.45
N GLN A 320 -4.24 -3.08 -21.04
CA GLN A 320 -5.23 -2.18 -20.47
C GLN A 320 -6.59 -2.84 -20.28
N ASN A 321 -7.08 -3.58 -21.28
CA ASN A 321 -8.39 -4.20 -21.22
C ASN A 321 -8.44 -5.28 -20.14
N GLU A 322 -7.38 -6.08 -20.02
CA GLU A 322 -7.26 -7.09 -18.96
C GLU A 322 -7.15 -6.46 -17.57
N ALA A 323 -6.44 -5.33 -17.45
CA ALA A 323 -6.36 -4.61 -16.19
C ALA A 323 -7.73 -4.08 -15.75
N VAL A 324 -8.49 -3.47 -16.66
CA VAL A 324 -9.86 -2.97 -16.40
C VAL A 324 -10.81 -4.12 -16.07
N ALA A 325 -10.81 -5.20 -16.86
CA ALA A 325 -11.64 -6.38 -16.59
C ALA A 325 -11.32 -7.02 -15.22
N SER A 326 -10.04 -7.08 -14.85
CA SER A 326 -9.62 -7.56 -13.54
C SER A 326 -10.11 -6.65 -12.40
N ILE A 327 -10.16 -5.33 -12.60
CA ILE A 327 -10.68 -4.37 -11.61
C ILE A 327 -12.20 -4.60 -11.39
N HIS A 328 -12.98 -4.82 -12.45
CA HIS A 328 -14.41 -5.13 -12.31
C HIS A 328 -14.62 -6.45 -11.55
N ARG A 329 -13.89 -7.53 -11.90
CA ARG A 329 -13.95 -8.80 -11.16
C ARG A 329 -13.53 -8.65 -9.69
N LEU A 330 -12.62 -7.74 -9.40
CA LEU A 330 -12.24 -7.41 -8.02
C LEU A 330 -13.43 -6.81 -7.23
N GLY A 331 -14.29 -6.03 -7.89
CA GLY A 331 -15.55 -5.57 -7.30
C GLY A 331 -16.46 -6.72 -6.89
N GLU A 332 -16.59 -7.75 -7.74
CA GLU A 332 -17.37 -8.95 -7.41
C GLU A 332 -16.78 -9.71 -6.20
N VAL A 333 -15.45 -9.82 -6.10
CA VAL A 333 -14.79 -10.42 -4.93
C VAL A 333 -15.12 -9.61 -3.67
N ARG A 334 -15.03 -8.26 -3.73
CA ARG A 334 -15.37 -7.37 -2.63
C ARG A 334 -16.84 -7.54 -2.18
N GLU A 335 -17.77 -7.60 -3.10
CA GLU A 335 -19.19 -7.81 -2.80
C GLU A 335 -19.40 -9.12 -2.05
N ARG A 336 -18.79 -10.21 -2.51
CA ARG A 336 -18.87 -11.52 -1.84
C ARG A 336 -18.28 -11.50 -0.43
N LEU A 337 -17.15 -10.83 -0.23
CA LEU A 337 -16.54 -10.67 1.08
C LEU A 337 -17.48 -9.92 2.05
N LYS A 338 -18.19 -8.90 1.56
CA LYS A 338 -19.16 -8.14 2.36
C LYS A 338 -20.47 -8.90 2.62
N ALA A 339 -20.92 -9.71 1.68
CA ALA A 339 -22.15 -10.51 1.83
C ALA A 339 -22.00 -11.70 2.80
N SER A 340 -20.76 -12.06 3.14
CA SER A 340 -20.46 -13.20 4.05
C SER A 340 -20.46 -12.80 5.54
N GLN A 341 -20.87 -11.57 5.88
CA GLN A 341 -21.11 -11.08 7.24
C GLN A 341 -22.52 -11.40 7.67
#